data_3919d6ea27658045619f1a7bfacbee7a
#
_entry.id   3919d6ea27658045619f1a7bfacbee7a
#
_cell.length_a   1.000
_cell.length_b   1.000
_cell.length_c   1.000
_cell.angle_alpha   90.00
_cell.angle_beta   90.00
_cell.angle_gamma   90.00
#
_symmetry.space_group_name_H-M   'P 1'
#
loop_
_entity.id
_entity.type
_entity.pdbx_description
1 polymer ?
#
loop_
_entity_poly.entity_id
_entity_poly.type
_entity_poly.pdbx_seq_one_letter_code
_entity_poly.pdbx_strand_id
1 'polypeptide(L)'
;MTITGENYIRFDWAMKRLLRNKANHAVLEGFLSSLIGRRFKIEKFLESESNQEDEEDKYNRVDILAESDRGELCIIEVQNNREHTYFHRMLYGVSKAITEYIGLGNPYDKVRKVYSINIVYFELGQGKDYVYHGKTEFRGIHEPHDTLRLSVRQNEKFFGTREKDILKRKEASDLFPEYYVLRVNDFDKVATTPLDEWIEFLKTGQISDKAQADGLAEARECLRVDALSENDRKAYFRHMESVRHMMSLFDTSRDEGYEEGHEKGHEEGLKEGREEGLKEGMKEGMEKGMEKGMEKGREERSLEIARQMKAIGLTDEQIFQATGLRMD
;
A
#
# COMPACT_ATOMS: atom_id res chain seq x y z
N MET A 1 -24.50 -7.81 -26.38
CA MET A 1 -24.62 -7.94 -24.93
C MET A 1 -25.54 -6.84 -24.45
N THR A 2 -26.75 -7.19 -24.04
CA THR A 2 -27.73 -6.26 -23.47
C THR A 2 -27.22 -5.90 -22.05
N ILE A 3 -26.76 -4.67 -21.85
CA ILE A 3 -26.34 -4.18 -20.55
C ILE A 3 -27.61 -3.86 -19.77
N THR A 4 -28.06 -4.81 -18.98
CA THR A 4 -29.17 -4.65 -18.03
C THR A 4 -28.58 -4.25 -16.69
N GLY A 5 -28.37 -2.97 -16.46
CA GLY A 5 -27.94 -2.36 -15.22
C GLY A 5 -27.67 -0.89 -15.48
N GLU A 6 -28.08 -0.02 -14.57
CA GLU A 6 -27.73 1.39 -14.64
C GLU A 6 -26.19 1.51 -14.55
N ASN A 7 -25.55 1.97 -15.64
CA ASN A 7 -24.13 2.19 -15.68
C ASN A 7 -23.81 3.60 -15.20
N TYR A 8 -23.16 3.71 -14.07
CA TYR A 8 -22.65 4.96 -13.57
C TYR A 8 -21.24 5.25 -14.09
N ILE A 9 -20.94 6.52 -14.20
CA ILE A 9 -19.65 7.03 -14.62
C ILE A 9 -18.63 6.74 -13.52
N ARG A 10 -17.47 6.24 -13.88
CA ARG A 10 -16.37 6.04 -12.92
C ARG A 10 -15.99 7.35 -12.25
N PHE A 11 -15.74 7.27 -10.96
CA PHE A 11 -15.48 8.42 -10.11
C PHE A 11 -14.24 9.22 -10.53
N ASP A 12 -13.18 8.53 -11.00
CA ASP A 12 -11.95 9.18 -11.49
C ASP A 12 -12.23 10.12 -12.71
N TRP A 13 -13.07 9.67 -13.62
CA TRP A 13 -13.48 10.50 -14.75
C TRP A 13 -14.47 11.61 -14.33
N ALA A 14 -15.42 11.25 -13.46
CA ALA A 14 -16.40 12.20 -12.95
C ALA A 14 -15.75 13.37 -12.20
N MET A 15 -14.75 13.08 -11.37
CA MET A 15 -13.98 14.10 -10.63
C MET A 15 -13.39 15.15 -11.54
N LYS A 16 -12.80 14.73 -12.67
CA LYS A 16 -12.11 15.64 -13.60
C LYS A 16 -13.06 16.50 -14.39
N ARG A 17 -14.28 16.00 -14.66
CA ARG A 17 -15.20 16.63 -15.60
C ARG A 17 -16.51 17.16 -15.03
N LEU A 18 -17.10 16.45 -14.09
CA LEU A 18 -18.44 16.73 -13.62
C LEU A 18 -18.47 17.33 -12.22
N LEU A 19 -17.67 16.81 -11.31
CA LEU A 19 -17.79 17.15 -9.89
C LEU A 19 -17.19 18.50 -9.52
N ARG A 20 -16.45 19.13 -10.43
CA ARG A 20 -16.04 20.55 -10.33
C ARG A 20 -17.19 21.53 -10.57
N ASN A 21 -18.29 21.06 -11.17
CA ASN A 21 -19.45 21.91 -11.36
C ASN A 21 -20.18 22.11 -10.02
N LYS A 22 -20.48 23.35 -9.68
CA LYS A 22 -21.17 23.73 -8.43
C LYS A 22 -22.49 22.96 -8.24
N ALA A 23 -23.19 22.63 -9.31
CA ALA A 23 -24.42 21.83 -9.26
C ALA A 23 -24.20 20.41 -8.69
N ASN A 24 -22.98 19.88 -8.78
CA ASN A 24 -22.64 18.52 -8.36
C ASN A 24 -21.80 18.46 -7.07
N HIS A 25 -21.63 19.59 -6.38
CA HIS A 25 -20.82 19.64 -5.14
C HIS A 25 -21.38 18.69 -4.07
N ALA A 26 -22.70 18.48 -4.01
CA ALA A 26 -23.34 17.60 -3.04
C ALA A 26 -22.75 16.15 -3.06
N VAL A 27 -22.33 15.67 -4.22
CA VAL A 27 -21.69 14.36 -4.37
C VAL A 27 -20.37 14.31 -3.61
N LEU A 28 -19.49 15.28 -3.84
CA LEU A 28 -18.20 15.35 -3.15
C LEU A 28 -18.34 15.68 -1.66
N GLU A 29 -19.26 16.57 -1.32
CA GLU A 29 -19.55 16.93 0.07
C GLU A 29 -20.04 15.72 0.87
N GLY A 30 -20.90 14.89 0.27
CA GLY A 30 -21.37 13.64 0.87
C GLY A 30 -20.23 12.63 1.09
N PHE A 31 -19.41 12.42 0.06
CA PHE A 31 -18.23 11.58 0.17
C PHE A 31 -17.27 12.05 1.27
N LEU A 32 -16.88 13.33 1.23
CA LEU A 32 -15.96 13.91 2.21
C LEU A 32 -16.54 13.89 3.63
N SER A 33 -17.84 14.13 3.77
CA SER A 33 -18.51 14.08 5.08
C SER A 33 -18.49 12.67 5.67
N SER A 34 -18.73 11.65 4.83
CA SER A 34 -18.66 10.24 5.25
C SER A 34 -17.25 9.83 5.64
N LEU A 35 -16.23 10.29 4.90
CA LEU A 35 -14.83 9.96 5.12
C LEU A 35 -14.26 10.66 6.37
N ILE A 36 -14.49 11.98 6.50
CA ILE A 36 -13.92 12.80 7.57
C ILE A 36 -14.72 12.64 8.88
N GLY A 37 -15.91 12.03 8.82
CA GLY A 37 -16.78 11.80 9.98
C GLY A 37 -17.47 13.08 10.51
N ARG A 38 -17.56 14.13 9.71
CA ARG A 38 -18.28 15.37 9.99
C ARG A 38 -18.78 16.02 8.71
N ARG A 39 -19.78 16.87 8.82
CA ARG A 39 -20.25 17.66 7.69
C ARG A 39 -19.10 18.48 7.09
N PHE A 40 -18.83 18.26 5.82
CA PHE A 40 -17.87 19.00 5.02
C PHE A 40 -18.60 19.73 3.90
N LYS A 41 -18.37 21.02 3.75
CA LYS A 41 -18.95 21.83 2.67
C LYS A 41 -17.85 22.45 1.85
N ILE A 42 -18.00 22.42 0.54
CA ILE A 42 -17.08 23.02 -0.42
C ILE A 42 -17.54 24.45 -0.66
N GLU A 43 -16.72 25.42 -0.27
CA GLU A 43 -16.95 26.82 -0.58
C GLU A 43 -16.60 27.12 -2.05
N LYS A 44 -15.42 26.67 -2.46
CA LYS A 44 -14.93 26.84 -3.83
C LYS A 44 -13.90 25.79 -4.21
N PHE A 45 -13.79 25.52 -5.50
CA PHE A 45 -12.64 24.83 -6.07
C PHE A 45 -11.53 25.84 -6.34
N LEU A 46 -10.33 25.44 -6.03
CA LEU A 46 -9.13 26.20 -6.30
C LEU A 46 -8.47 25.64 -7.56
N GLU A 47 -7.99 26.51 -8.40
CA GLU A 47 -7.12 26.08 -9.49
C GLU A 47 -5.79 25.70 -8.88
N SER A 48 -5.38 24.46 -9.04
CA SER A 48 -3.98 24.10 -8.82
C SER A 48 -3.23 24.71 -10.02
N GLU A 49 -2.78 25.94 -9.86
CA GLU A 49 -1.85 26.54 -10.80
C GLU A 49 -0.54 25.73 -10.72
N SER A 50 -0.45 24.69 -11.51
CA SER A 50 0.84 24.35 -12.05
C SER A 50 1.12 25.46 -13.05
N ASN A 51 1.82 26.49 -12.60
CA ASN A 51 2.40 27.45 -13.49
C ASN A 51 3.06 26.72 -14.64
N GLN A 52 2.66 27.06 -15.87
CA GLN A 52 3.30 26.61 -17.11
C GLN A 52 4.69 27.26 -17.25
N GLU A 53 5.47 27.35 -16.20
CA GLU A 53 6.83 27.87 -16.31
C GLU A 53 7.82 26.79 -16.77
N ASP A 54 7.47 25.47 -16.62
CA ASP A 54 8.28 24.39 -17.17
C ASP A 54 7.44 23.21 -17.66
N GLU A 55 7.78 22.65 -18.84
CA GLU A 55 7.15 21.43 -19.37
C GLU A 55 7.29 20.21 -18.45
N GLU A 56 8.23 20.23 -17.51
CA GLU A 56 8.49 19.17 -16.52
C GLU A 56 7.48 19.17 -15.36
N ASP A 57 6.80 20.28 -15.09
CA ASP A 57 5.81 20.39 -14.01
C ASP A 57 4.45 19.72 -14.30
N LYS A 58 4.31 19.07 -15.46
CA LYS A 58 3.08 18.36 -15.88
C LYS A 58 2.68 17.19 -14.96
N TYR A 59 3.58 16.71 -14.12
CA TYR A 59 3.37 15.49 -13.31
C TYR A 59 2.73 15.73 -11.94
N ASN A 60 2.53 16.96 -11.51
CA ASN A 60 2.10 17.30 -10.14
C ASN A 60 0.71 17.94 -10.02
N ARG A 61 -0.17 17.74 -10.99
CA ARG A 61 -1.54 18.22 -10.88
C ARG A 61 -2.34 17.32 -9.95
N VAL A 62 -2.80 17.88 -8.84
CA VAL A 62 -3.85 17.24 -8.03
C VAL A 62 -5.16 17.23 -8.84
N ASP A 63 -5.92 16.15 -8.74
CA ASP A 63 -7.17 16.03 -9.49
C ASP A 63 -8.18 17.08 -9.06
N ILE A 64 -8.33 17.32 -7.76
CA ILE A 64 -9.14 18.39 -7.17
C ILE A 64 -8.42 19.03 -5.99
N LEU A 65 -8.43 20.35 -5.95
CA LEU A 65 -8.12 21.15 -4.78
C LEU A 65 -9.33 22.01 -4.44
N ALA A 66 -9.84 21.86 -3.25
CA ALA A 66 -11.02 22.58 -2.78
C ALA A 66 -10.74 23.29 -1.45
N GLU A 67 -11.47 24.39 -1.20
CA GLU A 67 -11.53 25.09 0.07
C GLU A 67 -12.88 24.84 0.72
N SER A 68 -12.87 24.47 2.01
CA SER A 68 -14.08 24.26 2.78
C SER A 68 -14.67 25.59 3.28
N ASP A 69 -15.93 25.57 3.71
CA ASP A 69 -16.61 26.68 4.40
C ASP A 69 -15.90 27.12 5.70
N ARG A 70 -14.93 26.33 6.17
CA ARG A 70 -14.07 26.64 7.33
C ARG A 70 -12.69 27.14 6.94
N GLY A 71 -12.42 27.30 5.64
CA GLY A 71 -11.13 27.72 5.13
C GLY A 71 -10.06 26.61 5.11
N GLU A 72 -10.45 25.35 5.33
CA GLU A 72 -9.54 24.21 5.23
C GLU A 72 -9.33 23.83 3.76
N LEU A 73 -8.16 23.35 3.44
CA LEU A 73 -7.84 22.85 2.10
C LEU A 73 -8.10 21.33 2.02
N CYS A 74 -8.66 20.90 0.91
CA CYS A 74 -8.88 19.48 0.63
C CYS A 74 -8.30 19.15 -0.74
N ILE A 75 -7.29 18.28 -0.74
CA ILE A 75 -6.70 17.69 -1.93
C ILE A 75 -7.37 16.34 -2.14
N ILE A 76 -7.86 16.06 -3.35
CA ILE A 76 -8.37 14.75 -3.70
C ILE A 76 -7.62 14.28 -4.94
N GLU A 77 -7.00 13.12 -4.83
CA GLU A 77 -6.31 12.45 -5.93
C GLU A 77 -6.91 11.07 -6.17
N VAL A 78 -7.07 10.71 -7.44
CA VAL A 78 -7.49 9.37 -7.86
C VAL A 78 -6.42 8.79 -8.75
N GLN A 79 -5.78 7.74 -8.28
CA GLN A 79 -4.65 7.12 -8.96
C GLN A 79 -4.96 5.66 -9.33
N ASN A 80 -4.93 5.39 -10.63
CA ASN A 80 -5.16 4.05 -11.17
C ASN A 80 -3.84 3.26 -11.35
N ASN A 81 -2.73 3.96 -11.56
CA ASN A 81 -1.45 3.36 -11.88
C ASN A 81 -0.60 3.18 -10.63
N ARG A 82 0.05 2.02 -10.52
CA ARG A 82 0.98 1.75 -9.41
C ARG A 82 2.17 2.71 -9.49
N GLU A 83 2.44 3.38 -8.38
CA GLU A 83 3.56 4.28 -8.21
C GLU A 83 4.27 3.95 -6.89
N HIS A 84 5.54 3.51 -6.96
CA HIS A 84 6.31 3.12 -5.77
C HIS A 84 6.63 4.30 -4.85
N THR A 85 6.68 5.51 -5.39
CA THR A 85 6.99 6.74 -4.66
C THR A 85 5.76 7.52 -4.23
N TYR A 86 4.57 6.91 -4.29
CA TYR A 86 3.30 7.61 -4.07
C TYR A 86 3.19 8.30 -2.71
N PHE A 87 3.73 7.73 -1.64
CA PHE A 87 3.78 8.41 -0.34
C PHE A 87 4.59 9.71 -0.36
N HIS A 88 5.69 9.76 -1.12
CA HIS A 88 6.45 11.00 -1.31
C HIS A 88 5.64 12.04 -2.09
N ARG A 89 4.90 11.60 -3.10
CA ARG A 89 4.00 12.45 -3.88
C ARG A 89 2.90 13.06 -3.00
N MET A 90 2.27 12.26 -2.14
CA MET A 90 1.28 12.75 -1.17
C MET A 90 1.86 13.84 -0.27
N LEU A 91 3.05 13.61 0.30
CA LEU A 91 3.74 14.57 1.15
C LEU A 91 4.09 15.85 0.39
N TYR A 92 4.63 15.71 -0.83
CA TYR A 92 4.97 16.84 -1.69
C TYR A 92 3.74 17.68 -2.05
N GLY A 93 2.63 17.05 -2.45
CA GLY A 93 1.38 17.71 -2.81
C GLY A 93 0.82 18.56 -1.67
N VAL A 94 0.83 18.02 -0.45
CA VAL A 94 0.40 18.75 0.75
C VAL A 94 1.34 19.93 1.04
N SER A 95 2.65 19.72 0.96
CA SER A 95 3.64 20.79 1.20
C SER A 95 3.50 21.93 0.17
N LYS A 96 3.29 21.57 -1.09
CA LYS A 96 3.04 22.55 -2.17
C LYS A 96 1.75 23.34 -1.91
N ALA A 97 0.64 22.69 -1.57
CA ALA A 97 -0.61 23.37 -1.25
C ALA A 97 -0.45 24.33 -0.07
N ILE A 98 0.28 23.96 0.99
CA ILE A 98 0.55 24.85 2.12
C ILE A 98 1.33 26.09 1.65
N THR A 99 2.38 25.93 0.85
CA THR A 99 3.24 27.02 0.40
C THR A 99 2.57 27.94 -0.62
N GLU A 100 1.76 27.41 -1.52
CA GLU A 100 1.02 28.17 -2.52
C GLU A 100 -0.07 29.05 -1.89
N TYR A 101 -0.73 28.57 -0.83
CA TYR A 101 -1.85 29.27 -0.23
C TYR A 101 -1.51 30.09 1.02
N ILE A 102 -0.25 30.14 1.40
CA ILE A 102 0.26 31.06 2.41
C ILE A 102 0.89 32.30 1.74
N GLY A 103 0.43 32.99 0.93
CA GLY A 103 1.02 34.15 0.20
C GLY A 103 2.30 34.73 0.81
N LEU A 104 3.23 35.15 -0.02
CA LEU A 104 4.51 35.74 0.38
C LEU A 104 4.30 36.92 1.35
N GLY A 105 4.94 36.86 2.52
CA GLY A 105 4.83 37.90 3.56
C GLY A 105 3.64 37.76 4.51
N ASN A 106 2.78 36.76 4.32
CA ASN A 106 1.72 36.50 5.28
C ASN A 106 2.29 35.89 6.57
N PRO A 107 1.71 36.23 7.73
CA PRO A 107 2.08 35.61 9.00
C PRO A 107 1.70 34.13 9.02
N TYR A 108 2.44 33.31 9.78
CA TYR A 108 2.25 31.86 9.88
C TYR A 108 0.87 31.43 10.39
N ASP A 109 0.11 32.31 11.02
CA ASP A 109 -1.28 32.05 11.43
C ASP A 109 -2.25 31.89 10.23
N LYS A 110 -1.77 32.14 9.01
CA LYS A 110 -2.51 31.90 7.76
C LYS A 110 -2.28 30.51 7.15
N VAL A 111 -1.40 29.68 7.75
CA VAL A 111 -1.29 28.26 7.37
C VAL A 111 -2.62 27.56 7.61
N ARG A 112 -3.13 26.89 6.58
CA ARG A 112 -4.44 26.25 6.62
C ARG A 112 -4.31 24.76 6.91
N LYS A 113 -5.30 24.18 7.58
CA LYS A 113 -5.45 22.72 7.66
C LYS A 113 -5.59 22.15 6.26
N VAL A 114 -4.90 21.05 6.00
CA VAL A 114 -4.99 20.31 4.73
C VAL A 114 -5.47 18.90 4.98
N TYR A 115 -6.47 18.48 4.23
CA TYR A 115 -6.89 17.09 4.09
C TYR A 115 -6.37 16.56 2.74
N SER A 116 -5.59 15.49 2.75
CA SER A 116 -5.12 14.80 1.56
C SER A 116 -5.86 13.49 1.43
N ILE A 117 -6.75 13.41 0.45
CA ILE A 117 -7.59 12.25 0.16
C ILE A 117 -7.04 11.54 -1.06
N ASN A 118 -6.59 10.30 -0.88
CA ASN A 118 -5.89 9.52 -1.89
C ASN A 118 -6.66 8.24 -2.19
N ILE A 119 -7.33 8.22 -3.32
CA ILE A 119 -8.13 7.09 -3.80
C ILE A 119 -7.26 6.30 -4.76
N VAL A 120 -6.81 5.09 -4.35
CA VAL A 120 -5.89 4.28 -5.14
C VAL A 120 -6.52 2.96 -5.57
N TYR A 121 -6.33 2.60 -6.84
CA TYR A 121 -6.79 1.36 -7.45
C TYR A 121 -5.65 0.35 -7.63
N PHE A 122 -4.61 0.49 -6.84
CA PHE A 122 -3.48 -0.44 -6.80
C PHE A 122 -3.09 -0.73 -5.35
N GLU A 123 -2.32 -1.77 -5.15
CA GLU A 123 -1.82 -2.15 -3.84
C GLU A 123 -0.78 -1.13 -3.36
N LEU A 124 -1.13 -0.33 -2.34
CA LEU A 124 -0.27 0.67 -1.73
C LEU A 124 0.03 0.30 -0.27
N GLY A 125 1.28 -0.07 -0.01
CA GLY A 125 1.69 -0.53 1.31
C GLY A 125 1.13 -1.91 1.67
N GLN A 126 1.45 -2.38 2.88
CA GLN A 126 0.96 -3.66 3.42
C GLN A 126 0.05 -3.40 4.61
N GLY A 127 -1.09 -4.07 4.65
CA GLY A 127 -2.06 -3.93 5.74
C GLY A 127 -3.36 -4.64 5.42
N LYS A 128 -4.24 -4.78 6.41
CA LYS A 128 -5.48 -5.56 6.32
C LYS A 128 -6.73 -4.70 6.06
N ASP A 129 -6.60 -3.39 6.19
CA ASP A 129 -7.72 -2.47 6.00
C ASP A 129 -7.68 -1.84 4.61
N TYR A 130 -8.82 -1.39 4.13
CA TYR A 130 -8.97 -0.68 2.86
C TYR A 130 -8.99 0.84 3.01
N VAL A 131 -9.12 1.37 4.26
CA VAL A 131 -9.02 2.80 4.57
C VAL A 131 -8.01 3.03 5.67
N TYR A 132 -7.02 3.88 5.40
CA TYR A 132 -6.02 4.29 6.36
C TYR A 132 -6.10 5.79 6.60
N HIS A 133 -6.08 6.18 7.88
CA HIS A 133 -6.07 7.58 8.30
C HIS A 133 -4.74 7.90 8.98
N GLY A 134 -3.98 8.80 8.38
CA GLY A 134 -2.72 9.30 8.92
C GLY A 134 -2.90 10.70 9.48
N LYS A 135 -2.51 10.90 10.75
CA LYS A 135 -2.49 12.21 11.40
C LYS A 135 -1.22 12.36 12.23
N THR A 136 -0.80 13.61 12.44
CA THR A 136 0.31 13.92 13.34
C THR A 136 -0.21 13.94 14.78
N GLU A 137 0.54 13.33 15.71
CA GLU A 137 0.26 13.38 17.13
C GLU A 137 1.50 13.84 17.90
N PHE A 138 1.32 14.75 18.84
CA PHE A 138 2.38 15.18 19.75
C PHE A 138 2.14 14.58 21.12
N ARG A 139 2.94 13.58 21.48
CA ARG A 139 2.87 12.85 22.74
C ARG A 139 4.10 13.09 23.58
N GLY A 140 3.94 13.15 24.89
CA GLY A 140 5.07 13.21 25.83
C GLY A 140 5.97 11.99 25.68
N ILE A 141 7.28 12.19 25.59
CA ILE A 141 8.24 11.07 25.51
C ILE A 141 8.26 10.27 26.82
N HIS A 142 8.12 10.95 27.93
CA HIS A 142 8.10 10.32 29.26
C HIS A 142 6.73 9.92 29.73
N GLU A 143 5.68 10.56 29.18
CA GLU A 143 4.27 10.32 29.48
C GLU A 143 3.51 10.09 28.15
N PRO A 144 3.52 8.88 27.58
CA PRO A 144 2.97 8.60 26.22
C PRO A 144 1.45 8.86 26.10
N HIS A 145 0.73 8.91 27.21
CA HIS A 145 -0.70 9.21 27.25
C HIS A 145 -0.99 10.72 27.33
N ASP A 146 0.05 11.55 27.59
CA ASP A 146 -0.10 12.99 27.58
C ASP A 146 0.02 13.54 26.16
N THR A 147 -1.03 14.22 25.70
CA THR A 147 -1.07 14.87 24.37
C THR A 147 -0.84 16.37 24.53
N LEU A 148 0.00 16.95 23.68
CA LEU A 148 0.29 18.38 23.69
C LEU A 148 -0.95 19.17 23.23
N ARG A 149 -1.53 19.92 24.13
CA ARG A 149 -2.74 20.72 23.88
C ARG A 149 -2.39 22.19 23.71
N LEU A 150 -3.22 22.87 22.92
CA LEU A 150 -3.10 24.32 22.76
C LEU A 150 -3.55 25.04 24.03
N SER A 151 -2.82 26.10 24.43
CA SER A 151 -3.30 27.05 25.40
C SER A 151 -4.51 27.82 24.86
N VAL A 152 -5.32 28.43 25.73
CA VAL A 152 -6.50 29.24 25.34
C VAL A 152 -6.08 30.29 24.30
N ARG A 153 -4.99 31.02 24.56
CA ARG A 153 -4.48 32.07 23.67
C ARG A 153 -4.02 31.53 22.29
N GLN A 154 -3.40 30.36 22.26
CA GLN A 154 -3.04 29.70 21.00
C GLN A 154 -4.29 29.24 20.25
N ASN A 155 -5.25 28.66 20.95
CA ASN A 155 -6.53 28.22 20.38
C ASN A 155 -7.28 29.37 19.70
N GLU A 156 -7.38 30.52 20.39
CA GLU A 156 -7.99 31.76 19.84
C GLU A 156 -7.25 32.23 18.57
N LYS A 157 -5.92 32.18 18.58
CA LYS A 157 -5.08 32.63 17.47
C LYS A 157 -5.22 31.75 16.25
N PHE A 158 -5.28 30.40 16.44
CA PHE A 158 -5.31 29.44 15.33
C PHE A 158 -6.72 29.20 14.77
N PHE A 159 -7.75 29.25 15.62
CA PHE A 159 -9.10 28.83 15.22
C PHE A 159 -10.14 29.96 15.35
N GLY A 160 -9.71 31.13 15.77
CA GLY A 160 -10.60 32.32 15.96
C GLY A 160 -11.37 32.31 17.26
N THR A 161 -12.08 33.43 17.51
CA THR A 161 -12.76 33.73 18.78
C THR A 161 -14.21 33.26 18.84
N ARG A 162 -14.69 32.40 17.96
CA ARG A 162 -16.06 31.89 18.03
C ARG A 162 -16.24 31.08 19.32
N GLU A 163 -17.11 31.53 20.24
CA GLU A 163 -17.34 30.92 21.56
C GLU A 163 -17.53 29.40 21.53
N LYS A 164 -18.14 28.85 20.48
CA LYS A 164 -18.34 27.40 20.32
C LYS A 164 -17.06 26.62 20.03
N ASP A 165 -16.04 27.27 19.52
CA ASP A 165 -14.74 26.63 19.17
C ASP A 165 -13.74 26.73 20.32
N ILE A 166 -13.87 27.72 21.20
CA ILE A 166 -13.02 27.91 22.39
C ILE A 166 -13.25 26.80 23.43
N LEU A 167 -14.49 26.28 23.52
CA LEU A 167 -14.86 25.23 24.49
C LEU A 167 -14.34 23.83 24.12
N LYS A 168 -13.99 23.61 22.86
CA LYS A 168 -13.36 22.35 22.43
C LYS A 168 -11.85 22.48 22.62
N ARG A 169 -11.31 21.74 23.57
CA ARG A 169 -9.86 21.61 23.77
C ARG A 169 -9.26 21.02 22.50
N LYS A 170 -8.63 21.86 21.68
CA LYS A 170 -7.95 21.44 20.46
C LYS A 170 -6.52 21.05 20.77
N GLU A 171 -6.03 20.06 20.05
CA GLU A 171 -4.66 19.61 20.13
C GLU A 171 -3.80 20.39 19.13
N ALA A 172 -2.49 20.44 19.35
CA ALA A 172 -1.57 21.03 18.38
C ALA A 172 -1.64 20.32 17.02
N SER A 173 -1.92 19.02 17.04
CA SER A 173 -2.13 18.17 15.86
C SER A 173 -3.27 18.61 14.94
N ASP A 174 -4.28 19.31 15.46
CA ASP A 174 -5.44 19.75 14.66
C ASP A 174 -5.08 20.76 13.55
N LEU A 175 -3.91 21.38 13.64
CA LEU A 175 -3.38 22.26 12.61
C LEU A 175 -2.65 21.49 11.48
N PHE A 176 -2.10 20.33 11.81
CA PHE A 176 -1.28 19.56 10.88
C PHE A 176 -2.12 18.85 9.82
N PRO A 177 -1.52 18.53 8.65
CA PRO A 177 -2.22 17.78 7.61
C PRO A 177 -2.72 16.43 8.09
N GLU A 178 -3.85 16.01 7.54
CA GLU A 178 -4.37 14.66 7.67
C GLU A 178 -4.41 13.98 6.30
N TYR A 179 -4.04 12.70 6.28
CA TYR A 179 -3.96 11.90 5.08
C TYR A 179 -4.96 10.75 5.17
N TYR A 180 -5.75 10.58 4.12
CA TYR A 180 -6.63 9.43 3.95
C TYR A 180 -6.16 8.66 2.73
N VAL A 181 -5.94 7.36 2.90
CA VAL A 181 -5.60 6.43 1.82
C VAL A 181 -6.72 5.42 1.70
N LEU A 182 -7.39 5.40 0.55
CA LEU A 182 -8.48 4.49 0.24
C LEU A 182 -7.98 3.48 -0.80
N ARG A 183 -7.72 2.25 -0.37
CA ARG A 183 -7.28 1.12 -1.20
C ARG A 183 -8.54 0.43 -1.75
N VAL A 184 -9.10 1.01 -2.78
CA VAL A 184 -10.44 0.63 -3.29
C VAL A 184 -10.55 -0.85 -3.66
N ASN A 185 -9.50 -1.43 -4.26
CA ASN A 185 -9.49 -2.82 -4.67
C ASN A 185 -9.49 -3.81 -3.49
N ASP A 186 -9.06 -3.38 -2.31
CA ASP A 186 -8.98 -4.22 -1.11
C ASP A 186 -10.33 -4.32 -0.36
N PHE A 187 -11.33 -3.54 -0.77
CA PHE A 187 -12.68 -3.67 -0.21
C PHE A 187 -13.31 -4.98 -0.65
N ASP A 188 -13.50 -5.91 0.27
CA ASP A 188 -14.02 -7.26 0.04
C ASP A 188 -15.27 -7.59 0.86
N LYS A 189 -15.88 -6.58 1.48
CA LYS A 189 -16.99 -6.71 2.42
C LYS A 189 -18.29 -6.22 1.83
N VAL A 190 -19.39 -6.54 2.49
CA VAL A 190 -20.69 -5.90 2.27
C VAL A 190 -20.65 -4.53 2.96
N ALA A 191 -21.09 -3.49 2.26
CA ALA A 191 -21.17 -2.15 2.82
C ALA A 191 -22.13 -2.11 4.03
N THR A 192 -21.64 -1.61 5.15
CA THR A 192 -22.39 -1.52 6.43
C THR A 192 -22.41 -0.11 7.00
N THR A 193 -21.53 0.76 6.52
CA THR A 193 -21.43 2.16 6.93
C THR A 193 -21.56 3.08 5.71
N PRO A 194 -21.91 4.36 5.91
CA PRO A 194 -21.94 5.33 4.80
C PRO A 194 -20.61 5.39 4.02
N LEU A 195 -19.47 5.22 4.68
CA LEU A 195 -18.17 5.19 4.01
C LEU A 195 -18.02 3.92 3.17
N ASP A 196 -18.46 2.77 3.67
CA ASP A 196 -18.40 1.51 2.91
C ASP A 196 -19.23 1.59 1.62
N GLU A 197 -20.41 2.23 1.67
CA GLU A 197 -21.26 2.45 0.50
C GLU A 197 -20.53 3.28 -0.57
N TRP A 198 -19.76 4.28 -0.15
CA TRP A 198 -18.92 5.05 -1.06
C TRP A 198 -17.77 4.21 -1.64
N ILE A 199 -17.09 3.40 -0.82
CA ILE A 199 -16.01 2.54 -1.29
C ILE A 199 -16.53 1.46 -2.26
N GLU A 200 -17.68 0.87 -1.97
CA GLU A 200 -18.35 -0.06 -2.87
C GLU A 200 -18.66 0.59 -4.22
N PHE A 201 -19.20 1.80 -4.21
CA PHE A 201 -19.44 2.58 -5.44
C PHE A 201 -18.12 2.86 -6.18
N LEU A 202 -17.07 3.31 -5.49
CA LEU A 202 -15.77 3.55 -6.09
C LEU A 202 -15.21 2.29 -6.75
N LYS A 203 -15.38 1.12 -6.12
CA LYS A 203 -14.88 -0.16 -6.60
C LYS A 203 -15.69 -0.71 -7.78
N THR A 204 -17.00 -0.73 -7.63
CA THR A 204 -17.90 -1.44 -8.57
C THR A 204 -18.43 -0.54 -9.67
N GLY A 205 -18.44 0.77 -9.45
CA GLY A 205 -19.16 1.73 -10.31
C GLY A 205 -20.68 1.58 -10.22
N GLN A 206 -21.19 0.96 -9.15
CA GLN A 206 -22.63 0.75 -8.96
C GLN A 206 -23.08 1.32 -7.62
N ILE A 207 -24.26 1.89 -7.57
CA ILE A 207 -24.86 2.44 -6.35
C ILE A 207 -26.06 1.57 -5.99
N SER A 208 -25.99 0.91 -4.83
CA SER A 208 -27.08 0.07 -4.32
C SER A 208 -28.36 0.90 -4.13
N ASP A 209 -29.54 0.35 -4.50
CA ASP A 209 -30.82 1.01 -4.26
C ASP A 209 -31.10 1.31 -2.80
N LYS A 210 -30.43 0.59 -1.88
CA LYS A 210 -30.56 0.74 -0.44
C LYS A 210 -29.53 1.69 0.15
N ALA A 211 -28.61 2.24 -0.67
CA ALA A 211 -27.57 3.15 -0.20
C ALA A 211 -28.19 4.42 0.40
N GLN A 212 -27.72 4.79 1.60
CA GLN A 212 -28.21 5.90 2.40
C GLN A 212 -27.14 6.97 2.66
N ALA A 213 -25.90 6.73 2.23
CA ALA A 213 -24.84 7.72 2.43
C ALA A 213 -25.17 9.03 1.72
N ASP A 214 -24.94 10.14 2.43
CA ASP A 214 -25.10 11.48 1.88
C ASP A 214 -24.33 11.62 0.56
N GLY A 215 -24.92 12.24 -0.45
CA GLY A 215 -24.33 12.47 -1.77
C GLY A 215 -24.48 11.30 -2.76
N LEU A 216 -24.81 10.08 -2.33
CA LEU A 216 -25.02 8.95 -3.26
C LEU A 216 -26.34 9.06 -4.03
N ALA A 217 -27.35 9.68 -3.45
CA ALA A 217 -28.60 9.97 -4.17
C ALA A 217 -28.34 10.94 -5.33
N GLU A 218 -27.62 12.01 -5.07
CA GLU A 218 -27.18 12.99 -6.07
C GLU A 218 -26.25 12.33 -7.10
N ALA A 219 -25.37 11.43 -6.67
CA ALA A 219 -24.49 10.67 -7.56
C ALA A 219 -25.30 9.81 -8.55
N ARG A 220 -26.39 9.17 -8.11
CA ARG A 220 -27.30 8.43 -9.01
C ARG A 220 -27.85 9.31 -10.12
N GLU A 221 -28.18 10.54 -9.82
CA GLU A 221 -28.76 11.45 -10.82
C GLU A 221 -27.70 11.98 -11.79
N CYS A 222 -26.56 12.46 -11.28
CA CYS A 222 -25.58 13.17 -12.11
C CYS A 222 -24.51 12.27 -12.73
N LEU A 223 -24.29 11.05 -12.22
CA LEU A 223 -23.26 10.14 -12.72
C LEU A 223 -23.78 9.03 -13.64
N ARG A 224 -25.00 9.13 -14.10
CA ARG A 224 -25.53 8.18 -15.09
C ARG A 224 -24.89 8.40 -16.46
N VAL A 225 -24.45 7.34 -17.10
CA VAL A 225 -23.83 7.40 -18.44
C VAL A 225 -24.81 7.92 -19.50
N ASP A 226 -26.09 7.61 -19.39
CA ASP A 226 -27.15 8.06 -20.31
C ASP A 226 -27.49 9.55 -20.11
N ALA A 227 -27.18 10.14 -18.96
CA ALA A 227 -27.35 11.57 -18.70
C ALA A 227 -26.24 12.44 -19.32
N LEU A 228 -25.16 11.83 -19.80
CA LEU A 228 -24.06 12.56 -20.44
C LEU A 228 -24.47 13.15 -21.79
N SER A 229 -23.93 14.31 -22.10
CA SER A 229 -23.94 14.82 -23.46
C SER A 229 -23.27 13.83 -24.43
N GLU A 230 -23.63 13.87 -25.72
CA GLU A 230 -23.04 12.97 -26.72
C GLU A 230 -21.50 13.08 -26.78
N ASN A 231 -20.97 14.29 -26.62
CA ASN A 231 -19.53 14.53 -26.61
C ASN A 231 -18.86 13.97 -25.36
N ASP A 232 -19.47 14.15 -24.19
CA ASP A 232 -18.93 13.63 -22.93
C ASP A 232 -19.02 12.10 -22.89
N ARG A 233 -20.10 11.53 -23.42
CA ARG A 233 -20.25 10.09 -23.53
C ARG A 233 -19.18 9.46 -24.43
N LYS A 234 -18.85 10.06 -25.57
CA LYS A 234 -17.75 9.63 -26.43
C LYS A 234 -16.40 9.77 -25.74
N ALA A 235 -16.20 10.84 -24.99
CA ALA A 235 -14.98 11.05 -24.20
C ALA A 235 -14.84 10.03 -23.05
N TYR A 236 -15.96 9.70 -22.39
CA TYR A 236 -16.00 8.69 -21.34
C TYR A 236 -15.65 7.29 -21.88
N PHE A 237 -16.26 6.87 -23.00
CA PHE A 237 -15.95 5.56 -23.57
C PHE A 237 -14.49 5.45 -24.02
N ARG A 238 -13.90 6.49 -24.59
CA ARG A 238 -12.44 6.53 -24.91
C ARG A 238 -11.59 6.38 -23.64
N HIS A 239 -11.97 7.06 -22.57
CA HIS A 239 -11.29 6.90 -21.27
C HIS A 239 -11.39 5.45 -20.77
N MET A 240 -12.57 4.83 -20.84
CA MET A 240 -12.76 3.45 -20.41
C MET A 240 -11.96 2.45 -21.26
N GLU A 241 -11.81 2.67 -22.55
CA GLU A 241 -10.93 1.86 -23.42
C GLU A 241 -9.46 2.02 -23.01
N SER A 242 -9.00 3.24 -22.75
CA SER A 242 -7.65 3.50 -22.25
C SER A 242 -7.37 2.81 -20.91
N VAL A 243 -8.31 2.87 -19.97
CA VAL A 243 -8.20 2.19 -18.67
C VAL A 243 -8.14 0.66 -18.84
N ARG A 244 -8.99 0.09 -19.69
CA ARG A 244 -8.96 -1.36 -19.99
C ARG A 244 -7.65 -1.79 -20.62
N HIS A 245 -7.16 -1.02 -21.60
CA HIS A 245 -5.87 -1.30 -22.24
C HIS A 245 -4.72 -1.26 -21.21
N MET A 246 -4.73 -0.26 -20.34
CA MET A 246 -3.72 -0.12 -19.30
C MET A 246 -3.78 -1.29 -18.28
N MET A 247 -4.98 -1.71 -17.87
CA MET A 247 -5.16 -2.86 -16.99
C MET A 247 -4.61 -4.14 -17.65
N SER A 248 -4.90 -4.36 -18.95
CA SER A 248 -4.38 -5.51 -19.70
C SER A 248 -2.84 -5.51 -19.76
N LEU A 249 -2.20 -4.35 -19.95
CA LEU A 249 -0.73 -4.24 -19.94
C LEU A 249 -0.16 -4.58 -18.55
N PHE A 250 -0.81 -4.13 -17.48
CA PHE A 250 -0.38 -4.45 -16.11
C PHE A 250 -0.52 -5.93 -15.80
N ASP A 251 -1.64 -6.56 -16.19
CA ASP A 251 -1.84 -7.99 -15.99
C ASP A 251 -0.76 -8.78 -16.75
N THR A 252 -0.49 -8.43 -18.02
CA THR A 252 0.58 -9.05 -18.81
C THR A 252 1.95 -8.90 -18.13
N SER A 253 2.33 -7.68 -17.73
CA SER A 253 3.63 -7.44 -17.07
C SER A 253 3.75 -8.15 -15.71
N ARG A 254 2.64 -8.30 -15.01
CA ARG A 254 2.61 -9.06 -13.75
C ARG A 254 2.84 -10.54 -13.99
N ASP A 255 2.14 -11.09 -14.98
CA ASP A 255 2.24 -12.51 -15.34
C ASP A 255 3.64 -12.85 -15.88
N GLU A 256 4.21 -12.00 -16.74
CA GLU A 256 5.61 -12.09 -17.20
C GLU A 256 6.61 -12.04 -16.02
N GLY A 257 6.42 -11.10 -15.09
CA GLY A 257 7.26 -11.00 -13.89
C GLY A 257 7.14 -12.21 -12.95
N TYR A 258 5.94 -12.81 -12.87
CA TYR A 258 5.72 -14.02 -12.09
C TYR A 258 6.42 -15.23 -12.74
N GLU A 259 6.29 -15.40 -14.07
CA GLU A 259 6.95 -16.46 -14.83
C GLU A 259 8.48 -16.36 -14.71
N GLU A 260 9.02 -15.16 -14.93
CA GLU A 260 10.47 -14.92 -14.81
C GLU A 260 10.99 -15.18 -13.39
N GLY A 261 10.24 -14.75 -12.37
CA GLY A 261 10.59 -15.00 -10.96
C GLY A 261 10.52 -16.47 -10.59
N HIS A 262 9.53 -17.20 -11.11
CA HIS A 262 9.37 -18.64 -10.89
C HIS A 262 10.50 -19.44 -11.58
N GLU A 263 10.85 -19.08 -12.81
CA GLU A 263 11.94 -19.71 -13.57
C GLU A 263 13.29 -19.53 -12.87
N LYS A 264 13.61 -18.29 -12.48
CA LYS A 264 14.83 -17.97 -11.71
C LYS A 264 14.90 -18.71 -10.38
N GLY A 265 13.80 -18.68 -9.61
CA GLY A 265 13.75 -19.39 -8.32
C GLY A 265 13.89 -20.90 -8.47
N HIS A 266 13.35 -21.48 -9.55
CA HIS A 266 13.51 -22.91 -9.84
C HIS A 266 14.97 -23.25 -10.22
N GLU A 267 15.61 -22.43 -11.06
CA GLU A 267 17.00 -22.61 -11.47
C GLU A 267 17.97 -22.47 -10.28
N GLU A 268 17.77 -21.44 -9.45
CA GLU A 268 18.55 -21.23 -8.22
C GLU A 268 18.38 -22.39 -7.23
N GLY A 269 17.13 -22.82 -6.99
CA GLY A 269 16.84 -23.95 -6.10
C GLY A 269 17.46 -25.28 -6.58
N LEU A 270 17.46 -25.55 -7.91
CA LEU A 270 18.12 -26.71 -8.48
C LEU A 270 19.64 -26.64 -8.29
N LYS A 271 20.23 -25.46 -8.46
CA LYS A 271 21.68 -25.27 -8.30
C LYS A 271 22.09 -25.45 -6.84
N GLU A 272 21.38 -24.82 -5.91
CA GLU A 272 21.64 -24.97 -4.46
C GLU A 272 21.47 -26.41 -4.00
N GLY A 273 20.36 -27.06 -4.36
CA GLY A 273 20.11 -28.45 -4.00
C GLY A 273 21.17 -29.41 -4.57
N ARG A 274 21.71 -29.15 -5.80
CA ARG A 274 22.78 -29.92 -6.36
C ARG A 274 24.11 -29.71 -5.62
N GLU A 275 24.43 -28.48 -5.24
CA GLU A 275 25.64 -28.16 -4.47
C GLU A 275 25.59 -28.76 -3.06
N GLU A 276 24.45 -28.68 -2.38
CA GLU A 276 24.27 -29.30 -1.05
C GLU A 276 24.36 -30.81 -1.13
N GLY A 277 23.66 -31.45 -2.08
CA GLY A 277 23.70 -32.91 -2.27
C GLY A 277 25.09 -33.40 -2.60
N LEU A 278 25.87 -32.64 -3.39
CA LEU A 278 27.28 -33.00 -3.67
C LEU A 278 28.16 -32.92 -2.42
N LYS A 279 27.97 -31.87 -1.61
CA LYS A 279 28.70 -31.70 -0.33
C LYS A 279 28.38 -32.80 0.68
N GLU A 280 27.10 -33.13 0.84
CA GLU A 280 26.68 -34.21 1.74
C GLU A 280 27.18 -35.57 1.25
N GLY A 281 27.04 -35.85 -0.06
CA GLY A 281 27.53 -37.09 -0.65
C GLY A 281 29.05 -37.26 -0.53
N MET A 282 29.81 -36.18 -0.72
CA MET A 282 31.28 -36.20 -0.49
C MET A 282 31.64 -36.47 0.96
N LYS A 283 30.95 -35.83 1.90
CA LYS A 283 31.15 -36.01 3.35
C LYS A 283 30.86 -37.45 3.77
N GLU A 284 29.69 -37.97 3.41
CA GLU A 284 29.33 -39.35 3.70
C GLU A 284 30.28 -40.39 3.04
N GLY A 285 30.65 -40.11 1.79
CA GLY A 285 31.60 -40.97 1.07
C GLY A 285 32.97 -41.00 1.74
N MET A 286 33.45 -39.83 2.22
CA MET A 286 34.72 -39.71 2.91
C MET A 286 34.71 -40.40 4.29
N GLU A 287 33.63 -40.21 5.06
CA GLU A 287 33.43 -40.87 6.37
C GLU A 287 33.38 -42.39 6.23
N LYS A 288 32.56 -42.91 5.31
CA LYS A 288 32.44 -44.35 5.02
C LYS A 288 33.74 -44.94 4.45
N GLY A 289 34.43 -44.18 3.62
CA GLY A 289 35.75 -44.57 3.10
C GLY A 289 36.84 -44.66 4.17
N MET A 290 36.85 -43.70 5.08
CA MET A 290 37.77 -43.64 6.21
C MET A 290 37.51 -44.79 7.22
N GLU A 291 36.24 -45.05 7.54
CA GLU A 291 35.83 -46.14 8.44
C GLU A 291 36.27 -47.52 7.88
N LYS A 292 35.93 -47.78 6.60
CA LYS A 292 36.34 -49.01 5.92
C LYS A 292 37.86 -49.13 5.79
N GLY A 293 38.54 -48.05 5.54
CA GLY A 293 40.01 -48.03 5.48
C GLY A 293 40.65 -48.33 6.83
N MET A 294 40.09 -47.77 7.93
CA MET A 294 40.56 -48.06 9.28
C MET A 294 40.28 -49.52 9.69
N GLU A 295 39.12 -50.04 9.34
CA GLU A 295 38.76 -51.45 9.61
C GLU A 295 39.69 -52.43 8.90
N LYS A 296 39.90 -52.25 7.59
CA LYS A 296 40.86 -53.05 6.82
C LYS A 296 42.28 -52.94 7.34
N GLY A 297 42.71 -51.72 7.67
CA GLY A 297 44.03 -51.51 8.22
C GLY A 297 44.25 -52.17 9.60
N ARG A 298 43.18 -52.25 10.41
CA ARG A 298 43.21 -52.99 11.68
C ARG A 298 43.27 -54.50 11.46
N GLU A 299 42.50 -55.03 10.53
CA GLU A 299 42.51 -56.46 10.17
C GLU A 299 43.87 -56.88 9.61
N GLU A 300 44.43 -56.14 8.65
CA GLU A 300 45.74 -56.40 8.06
C GLU A 300 46.85 -56.38 9.12
N ARG A 301 46.81 -55.39 10.02
CA ARG A 301 47.77 -55.25 11.09
C ARG A 301 47.64 -56.38 12.12
N SER A 302 46.42 -56.77 12.46
CA SER A 302 46.15 -57.89 13.36
C SER A 302 46.67 -59.23 12.75
N LEU A 303 46.47 -59.42 11.44
CA LEU A 303 46.99 -60.56 10.72
C LEU A 303 48.52 -60.58 10.65
N GLU A 304 49.18 -59.45 10.46
CA GLU A 304 50.61 -59.32 10.47
C GLU A 304 51.20 -59.61 11.87
N ILE A 305 50.62 -59.07 12.93
CA ILE A 305 51.01 -59.34 14.29
C ILE A 305 50.83 -60.86 14.58
N ALA A 306 49.71 -61.47 14.19
CA ALA A 306 49.46 -62.88 14.41
C ALA A 306 50.53 -63.76 13.69
N ARG A 307 50.96 -63.41 12.46
CA ARG A 307 52.04 -64.08 11.75
C ARG A 307 53.39 -63.94 12.42
N GLN A 308 53.72 -62.73 12.94
CA GLN A 308 54.94 -62.50 13.65
C GLN A 308 54.99 -63.27 14.97
N MET A 309 53.85 -63.34 15.73
CA MET A 309 53.73 -64.10 16.94
C MET A 309 53.92 -65.64 16.69
N LYS A 310 53.41 -66.16 15.60
CA LYS A 310 53.57 -67.54 15.18
C LYS A 310 55.04 -67.85 14.81
N ALA A 311 55.70 -66.90 14.17
CA ALA A 311 57.14 -67.04 13.77
C ALA A 311 58.09 -67.07 15.00
N ILE A 312 57.76 -66.44 16.09
CA ILE A 312 58.54 -66.44 17.35
C ILE A 312 58.12 -67.57 18.30
N GLY A 313 57.20 -68.49 17.87
CA GLY A 313 56.88 -69.73 18.59
C GLY A 313 55.78 -69.61 19.65
N LEU A 314 54.88 -68.60 19.60
CA LEU A 314 53.69 -68.56 20.46
C LEU A 314 52.64 -69.57 20.01
N THR A 315 51.86 -70.09 20.96
CA THR A 315 50.78 -71.04 20.71
C THR A 315 49.59 -70.35 20.06
N ASP A 316 48.76 -71.06 19.25
CA ASP A 316 47.56 -70.51 18.59
C ASP A 316 46.55 -69.92 19.60
N GLU A 317 46.48 -70.41 20.85
CA GLU A 317 45.69 -69.87 21.95
C GLU A 317 46.18 -68.51 22.43
N GLN A 318 47.48 -68.33 22.53
CA GLN A 318 48.12 -67.05 22.90
C GLN A 318 48.00 -66.02 21.77
N ILE A 319 48.07 -66.42 20.51
CA ILE A 319 47.83 -65.59 19.36
C ILE A 319 46.36 -65.15 19.28
N PHE A 320 45.43 -66.03 19.53
CA PHE A 320 44.00 -65.68 19.55
C PHE A 320 43.66 -64.72 20.68
N GLN A 321 44.22 -64.91 21.87
CA GLN A 321 43.99 -63.94 22.98
C GLN A 321 44.56 -62.56 22.70
N ALA A 322 45.67 -62.47 21.94
CA ALA A 322 46.31 -61.19 21.62
C ALA A 322 45.72 -60.48 20.41
N THR A 323 45.22 -61.20 19.41
CA THR A 323 44.85 -60.64 18.07
C THR A 323 43.35 -60.86 17.74
N GLY A 324 42.65 -61.77 18.45
CA GLY A 324 41.31 -62.22 18.13
C GLY A 324 41.22 -63.11 16.89
N LEU A 325 42.33 -63.48 16.28
CA LEU A 325 42.42 -64.27 15.04
C LEU A 325 42.84 -65.72 15.35
N ARG A 326 42.13 -66.68 14.82
CA ARG A 326 42.58 -68.10 14.77
C ARG A 326 43.43 -68.32 13.55
N MET A 327 44.64 -68.81 13.75
CA MET A 327 45.55 -69.17 12.65
C MET A 327 45.39 -70.69 12.36
N ASP A 328 44.75 -70.97 11.23
CA ASP A 328 44.64 -72.38 10.73
C ASP A 328 45.99 -72.89 10.29
#